data_1badab2bcf4038d23a932c1fbc087192
#
_entry.id   1badab2bcf4038d23a932c1fbc087192
#
_cell.length_a   1.000
_cell.length_b   1.000
_cell.length_c   1.000
_cell.angle_alpha   90.00
_cell.angle_beta   90.00
_cell.angle_gamma   90.00
#
_symmetry.space_group_name_H-M   'P 1'
#
loop_
_entity.id
_entity.type
_entity.pdbx_description
1 polymer ?
#
loop_
_entity_poly.entity_id
_entity_poly.type
_entity_poly.pdbx_seq_one_letter_code
_entity_poly.pdbx_strand_id
1 'polypeptide(L)'
;MIKLINVHKRFGELVVLDGVDFAVNQGETVALLGTSGVGKSVLLKHMNGLIHPDSGEVYVDGLSVPHLRRKALSKLRSRIGYVFQFGALFDSMSVRENVRLGITDQECVADDAYCRNRVSECLDLVNLPAGTGDKYPADLSGGMRKRVGIARAIAGQPTYLLYDEPTSGLDPVNADIIDKLVIKLRDSLGVTSVVVSHDVRGSFRVADRIALLHNGTIRTMGTPDEVRASTDVAVLEFFERDFETFLDAAG
;
A
#
# COMPACT_ATOMS: atom_id res chain seq x y z
N MET A 1 5.75 -8.59 10.85
CA MET A 1 6.93 -7.79 10.44
C MET A 1 7.32 -8.14 9.01
N ILE A 2 7.57 -7.14 8.18
CA ILE A 2 8.14 -7.30 6.81
C ILE A 2 9.61 -6.90 6.87
N LYS A 3 10.51 -7.65 6.22
CA LYS A 3 11.93 -7.34 6.17
C LYS A 3 12.52 -7.74 4.81
N LEU A 4 13.20 -6.81 4.17
CA LEU A 4 14.01 -7.00 2.98
C LEU A 4 15.47 -6.82 3.37
N ILE A 5 16.35 -7.71 2.91
CA ILE A 5 17.77 -7.70 3.25
C ILE A 5 18.58 -7.79 1.96
N ASN A 6 19.32 -6.74 1.67
CA ASN A 6 20.22 -6.64 0.53
C ASN A 6 19.56 -7.08 -0.79
N VAL A 7 18.34 -6.58 -1.04
CA VAL A 7 17.53 -7.01 -2.20
C VAL A 7 18.01 -6.32 -3.47
N HIS A 8 18.34 -7.13 -4.48
CA HIS A 8 18.70 -6.68 -5.82
C HIS A 8 17.66 -7.14 -6.83
N LYS A 9 17.35 -6.27 -7.81
CA LYS A 9 16.43 -6.59 -8.92
C LYS A 9 16.80 -5.85 -10.19
N ARG A 10 16.90 -6.62 -11.29
CA ARG A 10 17.12 -6.11 -12.64
C ARG A 10 16.01 -6.57 -13.58
N PHE A 11 15.78 -5.81 -14.63
CA PHE A 11 14.97 -6.18 -15.77
C PHE A 11 15.80 -5.93 -17.05
N GLY A 12 16.36 -6.99 -17.60
CA GLY A 12 17.39 -6.88 -18.65
C GLY A 12 18.62 -6.14 -18.12
N GLU A 13 19.01 -5.07 -18.79
CA GLU A 13 20.15 -4.23 -18.38
C GLU A 13 19.79 -3.21 -17.28
N LEU A 14 18.50 -2.95 -17.06
CA LEU A 14 18.05 -1.96 -16.09
C LEU A 14 18.12 -2.51 -14.66
N VAL A 15 19.00 -1.94 -13.84
CA VAL A 15 19.03 -2.16 -12.38
C VAL A 15 17.94 -1.31 -11.75
N VAL A 16 17.00 -1.93 -11.04
CA VAL A 16 15.86 -1.26 -10.39
C VAL A 16 16.02 -1.21 -8.88
N LEU A 17 16.51 -2.29 -8.27
CA LEU A 17 16.88 -2.32 -6.85
C LEU A 17 18.33 -2.80 -6.75
N ASP A 18 19.13 -2.13 -5.92
CA ASP A 18 20.58 -2.34 -5.80
C ASP A 18 21.00 -2.40 -4.32
N GLY A 19 20.74 -3.54 -3.68
CA GLY A 19 21.08 -3.77 -2.27
C GLY A 19 20.11 -3.07 -1.30
N VAL A 20 18.81 -3.21 -1.53
CA VAL A 20 17.80 -2.57 -0.69
C VAL A 20 17.65 -3.30 0.64
N ASP A 21 17.88 -2.58 1.75
CA ASP A 21 17.47 -2.93 3.10
C ASP A 21 16.23 -2.13 3.49
N PHE A 22 15.15 -2.82 3.90
CA PHE A 22 13.89 -2.19 4.28
C PHE A 22 13.16 -3.02 5.33
N ALA A 23 12.61 -2.39 6.35
CA ALA A 23 11.89 -3.11 7.40
C ALA A 23 10.67 -2.34 7.89
N VAL A 24 9.56 -3.08 8.11
CA VAL A 24 8.31 -2.56 8.69
C VAL A 24 7.94 -3.39 9.90
N ASN A 25 7.79 -2.74 11.04
CA ASN A 25 7.37 -3.38 12.27
C ASN A 25 5.87 -3.67 12.27
N GLN A 26 5.42 -4.52 13.18
CA GLN A 26 4.00 -4.83 13.30
C GLN A 26 3.22 -3.60 13.80
N GLY A 27 2.08 -3.31 13.16
CA GLY A 27 1.23 -2.16 13.48
C GLY A 27 1.76 -0.81 12.98
N GLU A 28 2.93 -0.80 12.32
CA GLU A 28 3.57 0.40 11.78
C GLU A 28 3.05 0.73 10.38
N THR A 29 2.93 2.00 10.08
CA THR A 29 2.74 2.52 8.71
C THR A 29 4.04 3.14 8.24
N VAL A 30 4.63 2.60 7.17
CA VAL A 30 5.82 3.16 6.51
C VAL A 30 5.44 3.71 5.15
N ALA A 31 5.75 4.99 4.92
CA ALA A 31 5.67 5.57 3.57
C ALA A 31 6.98 5.35 2.82
N LEU A 32 6.89 4.83 1.60
CA LEU A 32 8.01 4.68 0.67
C LEU A 32 7.90 5.75 -0.41
N LEU A 33 8.74 6.75 -0.31
CA LEU A 33 8.83 7.88 -1.23
C LEU A 33 9.89 7.64 -2.31
N GLY A 34 9.83 8.41 -3.38
CA GLY A 34 10.78 8.41 -4.47
C GLY A 34 10.16 8.86 -5.78
N THR A 35 10.99 9.23 -6.75
CA THR A 35 10.52 9.67 -8.07
C THR A 35 9.74 8.58 -8.81
N SER A 36 8.95 8.97 -9.81
CA SER A 36 8.23 8.00 -10.65
C SER A 36 9.24 7.09 -11.37
N GLY A 37 8.92 5.79 -11.42
CA GLY A 37 9.77 4.80 -12.09
C GLY A 37 10.98 4.30 -11.29
N VAL A 38 11.28 4.84 -10.08
CA VAL A 38 12.48 4.46 -9.30
C VAL A 38 12.45 3.04 -8.72
N GLY A 39 11.31 2.33 -8.79
CA GLY A 39 11.21 0.94 -8.32
C GLY A 39 10.30 0.72 -7.10
N LYS A 40 9.57 1.73 -6.62
CA LYS A 40 8.68 1.63 -5.44
C LYS A 40 7.68 0.48 -5.54
N SER A 41 6.91 0.40 -6.63
CA SER A 41 5.94 -0.69 -6.86
C SER A 41 6.63 -2.05 -7.06
N VAL A 42 7.86 -2.07 -7.55
CA VAL A 42 8.68 -3.29 -7.64
C VAL A 42 8.99 -3.80 -6.24
N LEU A 43 9.36 -2.89 -5.31
CA LEU A 43 9.62 -3.24 -3.91
C LEU A 43 8.37 -3.85 -3.25
N LEU A 44 7.18 -3.24 -3.42
CA LEU A 44 5.92 -3.80 -2.92
C LEU A 44 5.63 -5.21 -3.45
N LYS A 45 5.90 -5.44 -4.75
CA LYS A 45 5.66 -6.74 -5.40
C LYS A 45 6.58 -7.84 -4.89
N HIS A 46 7.72 -7.52 -4.31
CA HIS A 46 8.56 -8.50 -3.62
C HIS A 46 7.92 -8.96 -2.30
N MET A 47 7.29 -8.06 -1.55
CA MET A 47 6.68 -8.36 -0.24
C MET A 47 5.52 -9.37 -0.35
N ASN A 48 4.76 -9.36 -1.46
CA ASN A 48 3.67 -10.31 -1.70
C ASN A 48 4.06 -11.48 -2.63
N GLY A 49 5.35 -11.57 -3.01
CA GLY A 49 5.89 -12.63 -3.86
C GLY A 49 5.38 -12.61 -5.30
N LEU A 50 4.89 -11.47 -5.81
CA LEU A 50 4.56 -11.30 -7.23
C LEU A 50 5.82 -11.22 -8.10
N ILE A 51 6.92 -10.71 -7.52
CA ILE A 51 8.24 -10.66 -8.14
C ILE A 51 9.23 -11.28 -7.17
N HIS A 52 10.18 -12.07 -7.68
CA HIS A 52 11.29 -12.59 -6.91
C HIS A 52 12.54 -11.70 -7.07
N PRO A 53 13.32 -11.48 -6.01
CA PRO A 53 14.61 -10.80 -6.12
C PRO A 53 15.58 -11.64 -6.95
N ASP A 54 16.58 -11.01 -7.55
CA ASP A 54 17.67 -11.70 -8.22
C ASP A 54 18.75 -12.15 -7.21
N SER A 55 18.90 -11.38 -6.11
CA SER A 55 19.64 -11.75 -4.91
C SER A 55 19.13 -11.00 -3.70
N GLY A 56 19.54 -11.41 -2.50
CA GLY A 56 19.00 -10.93 -1.23
C GLY A 56 17.76 -11.67 -0.78
N GLU A 57 17.19 -11.27 0.33
CA GLU A 57 16.12 -11.99 1.02
C GLU A 57 14.91 -11.08 1.30
N VAL A 58 13.73 -11.67 1.22
CA VAL A 58 12.45 -11.02 1.57
C VAL A 58 11.72 -11.89 2.58
N TYR A 59 11.46 -11.36 3.76
CA TYR A 59 10.74 -12.04 4.83
C TYR A 59 9.42 -11.34 5.16
N VAL A 60 8.38 -12.13 5.36
CA VAL A 60 7.12 -11.70 5.98
C VAL A 60 6.80 -12.66 7.11
N ASP A 61 6.71 -12.16 8.33
CA ASP A 61 6.55 -12.95 9.57
C ASP A 61 7.56 -14.09 9.71
N GLY A 62 8.81 -13.84 9.33
CA GLY A 62 9.90 -14.83 9.38
C GLY A 62 9.86 -15.86 8.24
N LEU A 63 8.87 -15.80 7.36
CA LEU A 63 8.78 -16.68 6.19
C LEU A 63 9.57 -16.06 5.03
N SER A 64 10.57 -16.75 4.50
CA SER A 64 11.31 -16.33 3.30
C SER A 64 10.40 -16.45 2.06
N VAL A 65 9.92 -15.30 1.58
CA VAL A 65 8.93 -15.21 0.49
C VAL A 65 9.43 -15.86 -0.81
N PRO A 66 10.71 -15.66 -1.24
CA PRO A 66 11.22 -16.26 -2.48
C PRO A 66 11.21 -17.78 -2.46
N HIS A 67 11.26 -18.41 -1.28
CA HIS A 67 11.35 -19.87 -1.13
C HIS A 67 10.00 -20.53 -0.81
N LEU A 68 8.90 -19.76 -0.72
CA LEU A 68 7.58 -20.31 -0.45
C LEU A 68 7.03 -21.10 -1.64
N ARG A 69 6.57 -22.33 -1.37
CA ARG A 69 5.80 -23.13 -2.34
C ARG A 69 4.41 -22.54 -2.53
N ARG A 70 3.77 -22.83 -3.66
CA ARG A 70 2.47 -22.28 -4.09
C ARG A 70 1.42 -22.19 -2.96
N LYS A 71 1.23 -23.27 -2.19
CA LYS A 71 0.22 -23.33 -1.09
C LYS A 71 0.57 -22.36 0.05
N ALA A 72 1.83 -22.30 0.45
CA ALA A 72 2.31 -21.40 1.51
C ALA A 72 2.27 -19.94 1.05
N LEU A 73 2.64 -19.67 -0.21
CA LEU A 73 2.55 -18.34 -0.81
C LEU A 73 1.09 -17.86 -0.91
N SER A 74 0.14 -18.73 -1.29
CA SER A 74 -1.28 -18.41 -1.28
C SER A 74 -1.76 -18.04 0.12
N LYS A 75 -1.36 -18.82 1.15
CA LYS A 75 -1.67 -18.50 2.56
C LYS A 75 -1.03 -17.20 3.03
N LEU A 76 0.18 -16.86 2.56
CA LEU A 76 0.78 -15.55 2.85
C LEU A 76 -0.04 -14.43 2.20
N ARG A 77 -0.39 -14.57 0.92
CA ARG A 77 -1.14 -13.57 0.16
C ARG A 77 -2.53 -13.28 0.73
N SER A 78 -3.21 -14.27 1.33
CA SER A 78 -4.50 -14.02 2.00
C SER A 78 -4.36 -13.13 3.24
N ARG A 79 -3.15 -12.94 3.78
CA ARG A 79 -2.85 -12.02 4.88
C ARG A 79 -2.40 -10.65 4.42
N ILE A 80 -2.28 -10.43 3.10
CA ILE A 80 -1.80 -9.18 2.51
C ILE A 80 -2.89 -8.60 1.61
N GLY A 81 -3.48 -7.49 2.03
CA GLY A 81 -4.33 -6.67 1.15
C GLY A 81 -3.46 -5.78 0.26
N TYR A 82 -3.72 -5.81 -1.05
CA TYR A 82 -3.01 -4.96 -2.01
C TYR A 82 -3.97 -3.95 -2.63
N VAL A 83 -3.66 -2.67 -2.44
CA VAL A 83 -4.41 -1.54 -3.00
C VAL A 83 -3.67 -1.03 -4.22
N PHE A 84 -4.26 -1.24 -5.40
CA PHE A 84 -3.67 -0.86 -6.68
C PHE A 84 -3.90 0.61 -7.01
N GLN A 85 -2.98 1.22 -7.73
CA GLN A 85 -2.98 2.63 -8.12
C GLN A 85 -4.31 3.11 -8.73
N PHE A 86 -4.97 2.30 -9.57
CA PHE A 86 -6.25 2.64 -10.21
C PHE A 86 -7.45 1.86 -9.63
N GLY A 87 -7.31 1.29 -8.41
CA GLY A 87 -8.33 0.46 -7.78
C GLY A 87 -8.43 -0.95 -8.38
N ALA A 88 -8.07 -1.14 -9.65
CA ALA A 88 -8.11 -2.41 -10.39
C ALA A 88 -9.43 -3.17 -10.20
N LEU A 89 -10.56 -2.47 -10.32
CA LEU A 89 -11.89 -3.06 -10.23
C LEU A 89 -12.23 -3.78 -11.54
N PHE A 90 -13.01 -4.85 -11.44
CA PHE A 90 -13.58 -5.53 -12.59
C PHE A 90 -14.83 -4.76 -13.04
N ASP A 91 -14.81 -4.18 -14.24
CA ASP A 91 -15.89 -3.34 -14.77
C ASP A 91 -17.20 -4.10 -14.98
N SER A 92 -17.13 -5.41 -15.22
CA SER A 92 -18.29 -6.30 -15.39
C SER A 92 -18.93 -6.75 -14.08
N MET A 93 -18.36 -6.38 -12.94
CA MET A 93 -18.83 -6.74 -11.61
C MET A 93 -19.34 -5.51 -10.87
N SER A 94 -20.41 -5.68 -10.08
CA SER A 94 -20.87 -4.67 -9.14
C SER A 94 -19.81 -4.39 -8.07
N VAL A 95 -19.96 -3.28 -7.35
CA VAL A 95 -19.11 -2.94 -6.21
C VAL A 95 -19.11 -4.06 -5.16
N ARG A 96 -20.27 -4.62 -4.85
CA ARG A 96 -20.43 -5.75 -3.91
C ARG A 96 -19.61 -6.96 -4.35
N GLU A 97 -19.70 -7.34 -5.62
CA GLU A 97 -18.94 -8.46 -6.18
C GLU A 97 -17.44 -8.18 -6.18
N ASN A 98 -17.02 -6.95 -6.52
CA ASN A 98 -15.62 -6.56 -6.45
C ASN A 98 -15.07 -6.67 -5.01
N VAL A 99 -15.78 -6.20 -4.01
CA VAL A 99 -15.35 -6.30 -2.59
C VAL A 99 -15.33 -7.75 -2.13
N ARG A 100 -16.32 -8.55 -2.52
CA ARG A 100 -16.39 -9.99 -2.21
C ARG A 100 -15.16 -10.77 -2.67
N LEU A 101 -14.51 -10.39 -3.78
CA LEU A 101 -13.27 -11.03 -4.24
C LEU A 101 -12.12 -10.98 -3.23
N GLY A 102 -12.18 -10.05 -2.26
CA GLY A 102 -11.20 -9.98 -1.17
C GLY A 102 -11.44 -10.98 -0.04
N ILE A 103 -12.61 -11.64 0.00
CA ILE A 103 -12.96 -12.66 0.98
C ILE A 103 -12.61 -14.03 0.39
N THR A 104 -12.14 -14.97 1.21
CA THR A 104 -11.82 -16.30 0.69
C THR A 104 -13.08 -17.05 0.26
N ASP A 105 -13.02 -17.80 -0.86
CA ASP A 105 -14.15 -18.59 -1.34
C ASP A 105 -14.66 -19.58 -0.28
N GLN A 106 -13.78 -20.13 0.56
CA GLN A 106 -14.17 -21.08 1.61
C GLN A 106 -15.10 -20.45 2.64
N GLU A 107 -14.85 -19.20 3.04
CA GLU A 107 -15.69 -18.46 3.97
C GLU A 107 -17.06 -18.14 3.35
N CYS A 108 -17.06 -17.69 2.08
CA CYS A 108 -18.29 -17.36 1.37
C CYS A 108 -19.15 -18.57 0.99
N VAL A 109 -18.54 -19.70 0.68
CA VAL A 109 -19.30 -20.94 0.40
C VAL A 109 -19.95 -21.50 1.67
N ALA A 110 -19.27 -21.32 2.82
CA ALA A 110 -19.79 -21.76 4.10
C ALA A 110 -20.96 -20.92 4.62
N ASP A 111 -20.93 -19.60 4.39
CA ASP A 111 -21.94 -18.64 4.87
C ASP A 111 -22.06 -17.41 3.96
N ASP A 112 -23.09 -17.41 3.10
CA ASP A 112 -23.38 -16.28 2.21
C ASP A 112 -23.87 -15.03 2.98
N ALA A 113 -24.51 -15.21 4.16
CA ALA A 113 -24.91 -14.08 5.00
C ALA A 113 -23.69 -13.40 5.61
N TYR A 114 -22.70 -14.18 6.04
CA TYR A 114 -21.40 -13.66 6.48
C TYR A 114 -20.77 -12.78 5.41
N CYS A 115 -20.71 -13.26 4.16
CA CYS A 115 -20.13 -12.50 3.06
C CYS A 115 -20.86 -11.18 2.78
N ARG A 116 -22.20 -11.20 2.77
CA ARG A 116 -22.98 -9.96 2.59
C ARG A 116 -22.71 -8.95 3.70
N ASN A 117 -22.70 -9.39 4.94
CA ASN A 117 -22.44 -8.54 6.09
C ASN A 117 -21.02 -7.97 6.04
N ARG A 118 -20.02 -8.82 5.73
CA ARG A 118 -18.62 -8.41 5.62
C ARG A 118 -18.40 -7.37 4.52
N VAL A 119 -19.05 -7.53 3.36
CA VAL A 119 -19.01 -6.52 2.29
C VAL A 119 -19.60 -5.20 2.76
N SER A 120 -20.73 -5.21 3.46
CA SER A 120 -21.36 -4.00 4.02
C SER A 120 -20.43 -3.29 5.02
N GLU A 121 -19.85 -4.03 5.95
CA GLU A 121 -18.86 -3.50 6.91
C GLU A 121 -17.66 -2.87 6.22
N CYS A 122 -17.14 -3.51 5.16
CA CYS A 122 -16.01 -2.94 4.41
C CYS A 122 -16.37 -1.64 3.69
N LEU A 123 -17.58 -1.53 3.13
CA LEU A 123 -18.05 -0.30 2.51
C LEU A 123 -18.21 0.82 3.54
N ASP A 124 -18.73 0.51 4.74
CA ASP A 124 -18.86 1.46 5.84
C ASP A 124 -17.50 1.92 6.35
N LEU A 125 -16.52 0.99 6.49
CA LEU A 125 -15.16 1.31 6.91
C LEU A 125 -14.49 2.32 5.98
N VAL A 126 -14.76 2.22 4.66
CA VAL A 126 -14.22 3.16 3.66
C VAL A 126 -15.12 4.38 3.39
N ASN A 127 -16.11 4.62 4.26
CA ASN A 127 -17.05 5.73 4.18
C ASN A 127 -17.80 5.79 2.84
N LEU A 128 -18.25 4.64 2.32
CA LEU A 128 -19.14 4.54 1.17
C LEU A 128 -20.56 4.20 1.63
N PRO A 129 -21.60 4.90 1.11
CA PRO A 129 -23.00 4.58 1.43
C PRO A 129 -23.35 3.12 1.06
N ALA A 130 -24.19 2.47 1.85
CA ALA A 130 -24.62 1.08 1.65
C ALA A 130 -25.17 0.82 0.23
N GLY A 131 -25.93 1.77 -0.34
CA GLY A 131 -26.44 1.68 -1.73
C GLY A 131 -25.35 1.71 -2.83
N THR A 132 -24.07 1.96 -2.45
CA THR A 132 -22.96 1.87 -3.41
C THR A 132 -22.69 0.44 -3.86
N GLY A 133 -23.05 -0.54 -3.04
CA GLY A 133 -22.79 -1.95 -3.33
C GLY A 133 -23.38 -2.46 -4.63
N ASP A 134 -24.50 -1.89 -5.09
CA ASP A 134 -25.22 -2.31 -6.29
C ASP A 134 -24.81 -1.54 -7.55
N LYS A 135 -23.93 -0.54 -7.43
CA LYS A 135 -23.37 0.23 -8.55
C LYS A 135 -22.25 -0.54 -9.24
N TYR A 136 -21.96 -0.13 -10.49
CA TYR A 136 -20.81 -0.61 -11.24
C TYR A 136 -19.66 0.41 -11.20
N PRO A 137 -18.41 -0.01 -11.46
CA PRO A 137 -17.26 0.90 -11.48
C PRO A 137 -17.43 2.13 -12.38
N ALA A 138 -18.16 1.99 -13.48
CA ALA A 138 -18.47 3.09 -14.40
C ALA A 138 -19.30 4.22 -13.75
N ASP A 139 -20.12 3.89 -12.73
CA ASP A 139 -21.00 4.83 -12.04
C ASP A 139 -20.29 5.56 -10.89
N LEU A 140 -19.00 5.29 -10.66
CA LEU A 140 -18.25 5.79 -9.53
C LEU A 140 -17.29 6.92 -9.91
N SER A 141 -17.13 7.90 -9.02
CA SER A 141 -16.02 8.85 -9.13
C SER A 141 -14.65 8.17 -8.92
N GLY A 142 -13.56 8.82 -9.33
CA GLY A 142 -12.20 8.30 -9.12
C GLY A 142 -11.90 7.97 -7.66
N GLY A 143 -12.26 8.87 -6.74
CA GLY A 143 -12.10 8.66 -5.30
C GLY A 143 -12.98 7.51 -4.77
N MET A 144 -14.20 7.33 -5.29
CA MET A 144 -15.03 6.19 -4.92
C MET A 144 -14.43 4.87 -5.42
N ARG A 145 -13.93 4.80 -6.65
CA ARG A 145 -13.26 3.60 -7.18
C ARG A 145 -12.08 3.18 -6.32
N LYS A 146 -11.25 4.14 -5.88
CA LYS A 146 -10.14 3.86 -4.98
C LYS A 146 -10.61 3.33 -3.62
N ARG A 147 -11.65 3.92 -3.03
CA ARG A 147 -12.24 3.43 -1.78
C ARG A 147 -12.80 2.02 -1.90
N VAL A 148 -13.44 1.67 -3.02
CA VAL A 148 -13.87 0.28 -3.30
C VAL A 148 -12.66 -0.65 -3.41
N GLY A 149 -11.57 -0.24 -4.06
CA GLY A 149 -10.32 -1.00 -4.10
C GLY A 149 -9.74 -1.26 -2.71
N ILE A 150 -9.80 -0.27 -1.81
CA ILE A 150 -9.41 -0.42 -0.40
C ILE A 150 -10.38 -1.36 0.32
N ALA A 151 -11.71 -1.22 0.15
CA ALA A 151 -12.72 -2.11 0.73
C ALA A 151 -12.47 -3.57 0.35
N ARG A 152 -12.14 -3.85 -0.92
CA ARG A 152 -11.74 -5.17 -1.39
C ARG A 152 -10.47 -5.67 -0.70
N ALA A 153 -9.47 -4.81 -0.54
CA ALA A 153 -8.21 -5.18 0.08
C ALA A 153 -8.34 -5.56 1.56
N ILE A 154 -9.30 -4.94 2.29
CA ILE A 154 -9.55 -5.22 3.72
C ILE A 154 -10.59 -6.33 3.95
N ALA A 155 -11.29 -6.78 2.92
CA ALA A 155 -12.41 -7.71 3.05
C ALA A 155 -11.98 -9.06 3.66
N GLY A 156 -10.80 -9.56 3.29
CA GLY A 156 -10.20 -10.78 3.84
C GLY A 156 -9.50 -10.63 5.20
N GLN A 157 -9.72 -9.52 5.92
CA GLN A 157 -9.11 -9.25 7.23
C GLN A 157 -7.58 -9.41 7.21
N PRO A 158 -6.87 -8.69 6.33
CA PRO A 158 -5.42 -8.84 6.19
C PRO A 158 -4.68 -8.34 7.42
N THR A 159 -3.48 -8.88 7.65
CA THR A 159 -2.52 -8.37 8.65
C THR A 159 -1.70 -7.21 8.08
N TYR A 160 -1.51 -7.20 6.76
CA TYR A 160 -0.70 -6.23 6.03
C TYR A 160 -1.51 -5.54 4.94
N LEU A 161 -1.33 -4.22 4.77
CA LEU A 161 -1.88 -3.46 3.66
C LEU A 161 -0.74 -2.82 2.87
N LEU A 162 -0.67 -3.15 1.59
CA LEU A 162 0.29 -2.58 0.65
C LEU A 162 -0.45 -1.64 -0.28
N TYR A 163 -0.17 -0.34 -0.18
CA TYR A 163 -0.80 0.69 -0.99
C TYR A 163 0.17 1.15 -2.10
N ASP A 164 -0.24 0.96 -3.34
CA ASP A 164 0.53 1.38 -4.52
C ASP A 164 -0.09 2.66 -5.09
N GLU A 165 0.46 3.83 -4.74
CA GLU A 165 0.02 5.16 -5.17
C GLU A 165 -1.49 5.42 -4.91
N PRO A 166 -1.99 5.30 -3.66
CA PRO A 166 -3.41 5.31 -3.38
C PRO A 166 -4.10 6.66 -3.70
N THR A 167 -3.37 7.78 -3.62
CA THR A 167 -3.88 9.14 -3.84
C THR A 167 -3.64 9.64 -5.27
N SER A 168 -2.87 8.92 -6.09
CA SER A 168 -2.52 9.32 -7.44
C SER A 168 -3.74 9.62 -8.32
N GLY A 169 -3.74 10.77 -9.02
CA GLY A 169 -4.82 11.19 -9.91
C GLY A 169 -6.09 11.67 -9.21
N LEU A 170 -6.06 11.89 -7.91
CA LEU A 170 -7.13 12.52 -7.14
C LEU A 170 -6.87 14.02 -6.94
N ASP A 171 -7.95 14.77 -6.82
CA ASP A 171 -7.89 16.13 -6.32
C ASP A 171 -7.51 16.16 -4.83
N PRO A 172 -7.03 17.31 -4.28
CA PRO A 172 -6.55 17.38 -2.89
C PRO A 172 -7.57 16.96 -1.84
N VAL A 173 -8.87 17.20 -2.08
CA VAL A 173 -9.92 16.83 -1.11
C VAL A 173 -10.10 15.31 -1.06
N ASN A 174 -10.15 14.66 -2.22
CA ASN A 174 -10.26 13.21 -2.29
C ASN A 174 -8.96 12.52 -1.83
N ALA A 175 -7.79 13.10 -2.07
CA ALA A 175 -6.52 12.60 -1.54
C ALA A 175 -6.51 12.60 0.01
N ASP A 176 -6.93 13.72 0.63
CA ASP A 176 -7.04 13.83 2.09
C ASP A 176 -8.01 12.80 2.70
N ILE A 177 -9.10 12.47 2.00
CA ILE A 177 -10.03 11.41 2.43
C ILE A 177 -9.31 10.04 2.45
N ILE A 178 -8.50 9.74 1.43
CA ILE A 178 -7.73 8.49 1.39
C ILE A 178 -6.67 8.45 2.50
N ASP A 179 -5.96 9.54 2.74
CA ASP A 179 -4.96 9.63 3.82
C ASP A 179 -5.60 9.37 5.20
N LYS A 180 -6.73 10.05 5.48
CA LYS A 180 -7.51 9.80 6.71
C LYS A 180 -8.00 8.34 6.80
N LEU A 181 -8.30 7.73 5.66
CA LEU A 181 -8.71 6.33 5.63
C LEU A 181 -7.55 5.39 5.96
N VAL A 182 -6.33 5.65 5.47
CA VAL A 182 -5.12 4.88 5.83
C VAL A 182 -4.92 4.89 7.35
N ILE A 183 -5.00 6.08 7.98
CA ILE A 183 -4.89 6.23 9.44
C ILE A 183 -6.01 5.47 10.15
N LYS A 184 -7.28 5.67 9.75
CA LYS A 184 -8.44 5.00 10.32
C LYS A 184 -8.30 3.48 10.28
N LEU A 185 -7.85 2.91 9.16
CA LEU A 185 -7.69 1.46 9.00
C LEU A 185 -6.55 0.91 9.87
N ARG A 186 -5.42 1.64 9.99
CA ARG A 186 -4.36 1.29 10.94
C ARG A 186 -4.92 1.22 12.37
N ASP A 187 -5.59 2.28 12.82
CA ASP A 187 -6.04 2.42 14.20
C ASP A 187 -7.18 1.45 14.54
N SER A 188 -8.10 1.19 13.60
CA SER A 188 -9.28 0.33 13.84
C SER A 188 -9.02 -1.15 13.60
N LEU A 189 -8.12 -1.52 12.68
CA LEU A 189 -7.83 -2.91 12.33
C LEU A 189 -6.47 -3.40 12.85
N GLY A 190 -5.60 -2.51 13.36
CA GLY A 190 -4.26 -2.86 13.83
C GLY A 190 -3.34 -3.37 12.71
N VAL A 191 -3.60 -3.00 11.45
CA VAL A 191 -2.85 -3.49 10.30
C VAL A 191 -1.48 -2.82 10.20
N THR A 192 -0.52 -3.56 9.65
CA THR A 192 0.79 -3.05 9.27
C THR A 192 0.73 -2.57 7.82
N SER A 193 1.17 -1.34 7.52
CA SER A 193 0.97 -0.73 6.21
C SER A 193 2.28 -0.28 5.56
N VAL A 194 2.38 -0.48 4.24
CA VAL A 194 3.38 0.18 3.39
C VAL A 194 2.64 1.02 2.35
N VAL A 195 2.91 2.31 2.35
CA VAL A 195 2.28 3.27 1.43
C VAL A 195 3.33 3.78 0.45
N VAL A 196 3.26 3.34 -0.79
CA VAL A 196 4.07 3.91 -1.87
C VAL A 196 3.40 5.17 -2.37
N SER A 197 4.12 6.27 -2.41
CA SER A 197 3.61 7.55 -2.88
C SER A 197 4.71 8.43 -3.49
N HIS A 198 4.31 9.43 -4.25
CA HIS A 198 5.10 10.60 -4.60
C HIS A 198 4.55 11.86 -3.90
N ASP A 199 3.41 11.76 -3.19
CA ASP A 199 2.86 12.83 -2.36
C ASP A 199 3.60 12.87 -1.01
N VAL A 200 4.51 13.84 -0.88
CA VAL A 200 5.30 14.06 0.33
C VAL A 200 4.40 14.45 1.50
N ARG A 201 3.48 15.40 1.30
CA ARG A 201 2.63 15.93 2.37
C ARG A 201 1.71 14.87 2.98
N GLY A 202 1.02 14.11 2.12
CA GLY A 202 0.19 13.00 2.56
C GLY A 202 1.02 11.96 3.32
N SER A 203 2.20 11.61 2.81
CA SER A 203 3.10 10.62 3.42
C SER A 203 3.55 11.04 4.82
N PHE A 204 3.90 12.31 5.04
CA PHE A 204 4.28 12.83 6.36
C PHE A 204 3.13 12.86 7.38
N ARG A 205 1.87 12.87 6.90
CA ARG A 205 0.68 12.80 7.78
C ARG A 205 0.34 11.39 8.21
N VAL A 206 0.52 10.40 7.32
CA VAL A 206 -0.01 9.05 7.54
C VAL A 206 1.01 8.10 8.11
N ALA A 207 2.31 8.36 7.94
CA ALA A 207 3.37 7.42 8.24
C ALA A 207 3.99 7.63 9.63
N ASP A 208 4.28 6.53 10.31
CA ASP A 208 5.11 6.50 11.51
C ASP A 208 6.59 6.61 11.15
N ARG A 209 6.98 6.05 9.99
CA ARG A 209 8.32 6.21 9.40
C ARG A 209 8.24 6.42 7.90
N ILE A 210 9.22 7.14 7.37
CA ILE A 210 9.37 7.46 5.95
C ILE A 210 10.68 6.87 5.46
N ALA A 211 10.64 6.22 4.30
CA ALA A 211 11.82 5.76 3.58
C ALA A 211 11.87 6.46 2.20
N LEU A 212 13.05 6.89 1.78
CA LEU A 212 13.27 7.43 0.44
C LEU A 212 14.05 6.43 -0.40
N LEU A 213 13.41 5.91 -1.45
CA LEU A 213 14.06 5.11 -2.49
C LEU A 213 14.60 6.04 -3.58
N HIS A 214 15.90 6.01 -3.79
CA HIS A 214 16.60 6.82 -4.80
C HIS A 214 17.71 5.99 -5.46
N ASN A 215 17.74 5.96 -6.79
CA ASN A 215 18.73 5.21 -7.57
C ASN A 215 18.91 3.76 -7.10
N GLY A 216 17.77 3.06 -6.87
CA GLY A 216 17.76 1.65 -6.49
C GLY A 216 18.12 1.35 -5.04
N THR A 217 18.41 2.36 -4.20
CA THR A 217 18.79 2.18 -2.78
C THR A 217 17.89 2.98 -1.84
N ILE A 218 17.75 2.55 -0.58
CA ILE A 218 17.13 3.36 0.47
C ILE A 218 18.19 4.36 1.00
N ARG A 219 17.96 5.65 0.73
CA ARG A 219 18.88 6.73 1.13
C ARG A 219 18.70 7.15 2.59
N THR A 220 17.46 7.11 3.05
CA THR A 220 17.11 7.41 4.45
C THR A 220 15.86 6.61 4.83
N MET A 221 15.76 6.26 6.11
CA MET A 221 14.57 5.67 6.70
C MET A 221 14.51 6.04 8.18
N GLY A 222 13.49 6.76 8.58
CA GLY A 222 13.31 7.23 9.96
C GLY A 222 11.95 7.83 10.20
N THR A 223 11.71 8.36 11.38
CA THR A 223 10.52 9.15 11.71
C THR A 223 10.43 10.38 10.79
N PRO A 224 9.24 10.99 10.63
CA PRO A 224 9.11 12.24 9.88
C PRO A 224 10.12 13.32 10.29
N ASP A 225 10.39 13.47 11.58
CA ASP A 225 11.33 14.48 12.10
C ASP A 225 12.79 14.12 11.79
N GLU A 226 13.18 12.85 11.91
CA GLU A 226 14.51 12.37 11.50
C GLU A 226 14.78 12.59 10.02
N VAL A 227 13.77 12.32 9.17
CA VAL A 227 13.89 12.51 7.72
C VAL A 227 13.98 14.00 7.37
N ARG A 228 13.23 14.88 8.04
CA ARG A 228 13.34 16.34 7.88
C ARG A 228 14.71 16.87 8.30
N ALA A 229 15.33 16.28 9.32
CA ALA A 229 16.64 16.67 9.80
C ALA A 229 17.80 16.05 9.00
N SER A 230 17.51 15.31 7.93
CA SER A 230 18.53 14.66 7.10
C SER A 230 19.44 15.69 6.44
N THR A 231 20.73 15.39 6.43
CA THR A 231 21.77 16.17 5.71
C THR A 231 22.21 15.50 4.41
N ASP A 232 21.60 14.36 4.06
CA ASP A 232 21.89 13.67 2.78
C ASP A 232 21.41 14.52 1.60
N VAL A 233 22.30 14.83 0.67
CA VAL A 233 22.02 15.70 -0.49
C VAL A 233 20.88 15.17 -1.34
N ALA A 234 20.80 13.86 -1.58
CA ALA A 234 19.71 13.28 -2.36
C ALA A 234 18.34 13.38 -1.67
N VAL A 235 18.34 13.35 -0.32
CA VAL A 235 17.14 13.59 0.50
C VAL A 235 16.71 15.06 0.38
N LEU A 236 17.65 15.99 0.53
CA LEU A 236 17.37 17.42 0.41
C LEU A 236 16.86 17.77 -0.99
N GLU A 237 17.53 17.34 -2.07
CA GLU A 237 17.12 17.59 -3.44
C GLU A 237 15.72 17.00 -3.77
N PHE A 238 15.39 15.82 -3.20
CA PHE A 238 14.08 15.23 -3.40
C PHE A 238 12.97 16.07 -2.76
N PHE A 239 13.24 16.58 -1.56
CA PHE A 239 12.28 17.39 -0.83
C PHE A 239 12.27 18.85 -1.25
N GLU A 240 13.38 19.46 -1.72
CA GLU A 240 13.43 20.85 -2.17
C GLU A 240 12.41 21.14 -3.29
N ARG A 241 12.16 20.18 -4.17
CA ARG A 241 11.16 20.32 -5.24
C ARG A 241 9.72 20.45 -4.72
N ASP A 242 9.47 19.97 -3.50
CA ASP A 242 8.17 20.03 -2.82
C ASP A 242 8.18 21.00 -1.61
N PHE A 243 9.39 21.51 -1.22
CA PHE A 243 9.62 22.26 0.03
C PHE A 243 9.16 23.71 0.00
N GLU A 244 9.08 24.39 -1.15
CA GLU A 244 8.47 25.72 -1.22
C GLU A 244 7.04 25.73 -0.65
N THR A 245 6.41 24.57 -0.70
CA THR A 245 5.08 24.33 -0.11
C THR A 245 5.11 23.76 1.32
N PHE A 246 6.26 23.33 1.83
CA PHE A 246 6.38 22.63 3.12
C PHE A 246 6.70 23.56 4.29
N LEU A 247 7.42 24.65 4.05
CA LEU A 247 7.73 25.67 5.06
C LEU A 247 6.54 26.58 5.40
N ASP A 248 5.61 26.79 4.45
CA ASP A 248 4.41 27.60 4.67
C ASP A 248 3.34 26.91 5.55
N ALA A 249 3.46 25.61 5.83
CA ALA A 249 2.52 24.85 6.64
C ALA A 249 2.92 24.73 8.13
N ALA A 250 4.06 25.32 8.52
CA ALA A 250 4.58 25.32 9.89
C ALA A 250 4.52 26.71 10.56
N GLY A 251 3.79 27.68 9.92
CA GLY A 251 3.50 29.02 10.45
C GLY A 251 2.14 29.12 11.10
#